data_9f48e2ed9460f604dc1210799e080bb4
#
_entry.id   9f48e2ed9460f604dc1210799e080bb4
#
_cell.length_a   1.000
_cell.length_b   1.000
_cell.length_c   1.000
_cell.angle_alpha   90.00
_cell.angle_beta   90.00
_cell.angle_gamma   90.00
#
_symmetry.space_group_name_H-M   'P 1'
#
loop_
_entity.id
_entity.type
_entity.pdbx_description
1 polymer ?
#
loop_
_entity_poly.entity_id
_entity_poly.type
_entity_poly.pdbx_seq_one_letter_code
_entity_poly.pdbx_strand_id
1 'polypeptide(L)'
;MLSLRIDVDDRSAIAGAVSAYNRGAFEDAFERFSTLAETGDPDAKTWLGALFAHGEGVKASLPRAFALYLEGAEAGNVLAQTNVGAMLVMGQGVEQNAAAGAEWLTRAAEQGDLFAQYNLATLYSKGQGVPHDEAIAAGWYRKAAEGGHYPSQARLGFLYANGVGVEKDRVEAYVWLSLAAQHGVGNALNALEGVVSQMSSDEKRRGAAMFDRWRSRTADSSQHARLMPTPG
;
A
#
# COMPACT_ATOMS: atom_id res chain seq x y z
N MET A 1 5.37 17.16 -35.15
CA MET A 1 6.18 16.25 -34.31
C MET A 1 6.75 17.08 -33.16
N LEU A 2 5.99 17.20 -32.05
CA LEU A 2 6.48 17.78 -30.81
C LEU A 2 7.11 16.65 -30.02
N SER A 3 8.44 16.65 -29.98
CA SER A 3 9.26 15.76 -29.15
C SER A 3 8.99 16.10 -27.68
N LEU A 4 8.39 15.19 -26.94
CA LEU A 4 8.38 15.20 -25.49
C LEU A 4 9.85 15.04 -25.01
N ARG A 5 10.56 16.14 -24.88
CA ARG A 5 11.73 16.22 -24.02
C ARG A 5 11.19 16.25 -22.58
N ILE A 6 11.14 15.08 -21.95
CA ILE A 6 11.12 15.02 -20.48
C ILE A 6 12.51 15.53 -20.08
N ASP A 7 12.56 16.76 -19.63
CA ASP A 7 13.82 17.41 -19.28
C ASP A 7 14.51 16.63 -18.15
N VAL A 8 15.78 16.32 -18.36
CA VAL A 8 16.70 15.73 -17.35
C VAL A 8 16.74 16.64 -16.11
N ASP A 9 16.40 17.92 -16.25
CA ASP A 9 16.31 18.92 -15.19
C ASP A 9 15.15 18.67 -14.22
N ASP A 10 13.96 18.23 -14.69
CA ASP A 10 12.81 18.00 -13.82
C ASP A 10 13.01 16.81 -12.87
N ARG A 11 13.63 15.73 -13.33
CA ARG A 11 13.98 14.59 -12.46
C ARG A 11 15.01 14.97 -11.38
N SER A 12 15.94 15.85 -11.72
CA SER A 12 16.92 16.40 -10.78
C SER A 12 16.25 17.31 -9.73
N ALA A 13 15.26 18.11 -10.15
CA ALA A 13 14.54 19.02 -9.28
C ALA A 13 13.66 18.26 -8.26
N ILE A 14 12.91 17.25 -8.70
CA ILE A 14 12.12 16.41 -7.78
C ILE A 14 13.00 15.64 -6.80
N ALA A 15 14.15 15.10 -7.26
CA ALA A 15 15.11 14.43 -6.39
C ALA A 15 15.68 15.38 -5.33
N GLY A 16 15.89 16.65 -5.68
CA GLY A 16 16.31 17.69 -4.75
C GLY A 16 15.26 17.99 -3.66
N ALA A 17 13.98 18.06 -4.05
CA ALA A 17 12.86 18.24 -3.13
C ALA A 17 12.69 17.04 -2.18
N VAL A 18 12.74 15.82 -2.69
CA VAL A 18 12.72 14.57 -1.91
C VAL A 18 13.91 14.50 -0.96
N SER A 19 15.10 14.93 -1.39
CA SER A 19 16.27 14.99 -0.53
C SER A 19 16.10 16.00 0.62
N ALA A 20 15.46 17.15 0.39
CA ALA A 20 15.12 18.10 1.44
C ALA A 20 14.14 17.47 2.46
N TYR A 21 13.10 16.82 1.98
CA TYR A 21 12.14 16.08 2.81
C TYR A 21 12.82 15.02 3.70
N ASN A 22 13.66 14.18 3.11
CA ASN A 22 14.36 13.10 3.83
C ASN A 22 15.35 13.59 4.89
N ARG A 23 15.81 14.83 4.79
CA ARG A 23 16.62 15.49 5.83
C ARG A 23 15.80 16.19 6.91
N GLY A 24 14.48 16.18 6.81
CA GLY A 24 13.58 16.89 7.72
C GLY A 24 13.51 18.40 7.46
N ALA A 25 14.02 18.89 6.33
CA ALA A 25 13.92 20.30 5.91
C ALA A 25 12.56 20.52 5.21
N PHE A 26 11.48 20.42 5.97
CA PHE A 26 10.12 20.36 5.42
C PHE A 26 9.67 21.66 4.76
N GLU A 27 10.10 22.82 5.26
CA GLU A 27 9.82 24.13 4.64
C GLU A 27 10.49 24.22 3.25
N ASP A 28 11.78 23.85 3.14
CA ASP A 28 12.51 23.81 1.87
C ASP A 28 11.87 22.79 0.90
N ALA A 29 11.48 21.62 1.40
CA ALA A 29 10.76 20.63 0.61
C ALA A 29 9.41 21.16 0.09
N PHE A 30 8.64 21.83 0.96
CA PHE A 30 7.37 22.44 0.58
C PHE A 30 7.53 23.49 -0.53
N GLU A 31 8.48 24.40 -0.43
CA GLU A 31 8.76 25.43 -1.45
C GLU A 31 9.12 24.79 -2.79
N ARG A 32 10.00 23.78 -2.78
CA ARG A 32 10.43 23.08 -4.00
C ARG A 32 9.28 22.30 -4.64
N PHE A 33 8.52 21.52 -3.87
CA PHE A 33 7.36 20.80 -4.41
C PHE A 33 6.27 21.75 -4.87
N SER A 34 6.05 22.90 -4.22
CA SER A 34 5.10 23.92 -4.66
C SER A 34 5.47 24.45 -6.06
N THR A 35 6.74 24.82 -6.25
CA THR A 35 7.23 25.31 -7.56
C THR A 35 7.03 24.25 -8.66
N LEU A 36 7.36 22.98 -8.37
CA LEU A 36 7.20 21.89 -9.33
C LEU A 36 5.72 21.57 -9.60
N ALA A 37 4.87 21.63 -8.58
CA ALA A 37 3.43 21.39 -8.73
C ALA A 37 2.76 22.46 -9.63
N GLU A 38 3.25 23.70 -9.62
CA GLU A 38 2.79 24.78 -10.51
C GLU A 38 3.08 24.47 -12.00
N THR A 39 4.11 23.69 -12.30
CA THR A 39 4.38 23.21 -13.68
C THR A 39 3.47 22.07 -14.11
N GLY A 40 2.65 21.54 -13.20
CA GLY A 40 1.72 20.44 -13.44
C GLY A 40 2.28 19.06 -13.12
N ASP A 41 3.50 18.96 -12.56
CA ASP A 41 4.14 17.68 -12.23
C ASP A 41 3.29 16.86 -11.24
N PRO A 42 2.84 15.64 -11.61
CA PRO A 42 1.95 14.83 -10.76
C PRO A 42 2.63 14.26 -9.53
N ASP A 43 3.93 14.00 -9.58
CA ASP A 43 4.69 13.51 -8.43
C ASP A 43 4.87 14.63 -7.41
N ALA A 44 5.17 15.86 -7.87
CA ALA A 44 5.25 17.03 -7.00
C ALA A 44 3.92 17.36 -6.33
N LYS A 45 2.79 17.27 -7.06
CA LYS A 45 1.45 17.40 -6.49
C LYS A 45 1.17 16.34 -5.42
N THR A 46 1.59 15.11 -5.66
CA THR A 46 1.41 14.01 -4.71
C THR A 46 2.23 14.25 -3.42
N TRP A 47 3.49 14.68 -3.55
CA TRP A 47 4.31 15.03 -2.40
C TRP A 47 3.76 16.24 -1.63
N LEU A 48 3.34 17.28 -2.35
CA LEU A 48 2.72 18.46 -1.74
C LEU A 48 1.43 18.09 -0.99
N GLY A 49 0.64 17.18 -1.54
CA GLY A 49 -0.52 16.59 -0.87
C GLY A 49 -0.14 15.90 0.44
N ALA A 50 0.96 15.15 0.47
CA ALA A 50 1.47 14.51 1.69
C ALA A 50 1.88 15.55 2.74
N LEU A 51 2.60 16.60 2.35
CA LEU A 51 2.99 17.68 3.26
C LEU A 51 1.77 18.35 3.89
N PHE A 52 0.71 18.62 3.11
CA PHE A 52 -0.55 19.14 3.67
C PHE A 52 -1.28 18.13 4.56
N ALA A 53 -1.24 16.84 4.24
CA ALA A 53 -1.89 15.82 5.06
C ALA A 53 -1.26 15.71 6.45
N HIS A 54 0.08 15.78 6.52
CA HIS A 54 0.85 15.61 7.76
C HIS A 54 1.15 16.93 8.49
N GLY A 55 1.02 18.07 7.82
CA GLY A 55 1.39 19.37 8.39
C GLY A 55 2.91 19.58 8.46
N GLU A 56 3.64 19.03 7.50
CA GLU A 56 5.09 19.08 7.41
C GLU A 56 5.52 20.28 6.55
N GLY A 57 6.20 21.25 7.15
CA GLY A 57 6.59 22.52 6.50
C GLY A 57 5.42 23.46 6.16
N VAL A 58 4.18 23.05 6.45
CA VAL A 58 2.95 23.80 6.18
C VAL A 58 1.88 23.44 7.20
N LYS A 59 0.91 24.32 7.42
CA LYS A 59 -0.25 23.98 8.27
C LYS A 59 -1.06 22.85 7.64
N ALA A 60 -1.32 21.79 8.41
CA ALA A 60 -2.10 20.63 7.99
C ALA A 60 -3.46 21.02 7.41
N SER A 61 -3.84 20.38 6.32
CA SER A 61 -5.12 20.59 5.65
C SER A 61 -5.50 19.39 4.79
N LEU A 62 -6.32 18.50 5.32
CA LEU A 62 -6.81 17.34 4.57
C LEU A 62 -7.60 17.71 3.30
N PRO A 63 -8.43 18.78 3.28
CA PRO A 63 -9.08 19.18 2.03
C PRO A 63 -8.10 19.62 0.93
N ARG A 64 -7.00 20.31 1.29
CA ARG A 64 -5.95 20.67 0.32
C ARG A 64 -5.16 19.44 -0.13
N ALA A 65 -4.84 18.54 0.81
CA ALA A 65 -4.19 17.28 0.49
C ALA A 65 -5.02 16.47 -0.51
N PHE A 66 -6.33 16.33 -0.27
CA PHE A 66 -7.23 15.63 -1.17
C PHE A 66 -7.27 16.25 -2.58
N ALA A 67 -7.36 17.58 -2.68
CA ALA A 67 -7.37 18.26 -3.98
C ALA A 67 -6.09 17.99 -4.78
N LEU A 68 -4.92 18.08 -4.14
CA LEU A 68 -3.63 17.82 -4.77
C LEU A 68 -3.45 16.35 -5.17
N TYR A 69 -3.87 15.42 -4.29
CA TYR A 69 -3.87 14.00 -4.64
C TYR A 69 -4.82 13.72 -5.81
N LEU A 70 -5.99 14.34 -5.86
CA LEU A 70 -6.93 14.15 -6.96
C LEU A 70 -6.33 14.57 -8.30
N GLU A 71 -5.70 15.75 -8.35
CA GLU A 71 -4.98 16.21 -9.55
C GLU A 71 -3.85 15.25 -9.96
N GLY A 72 -3.06 14.75 -9.01
CA GLY A 72 -2.02 13.76 -9.26
C GLY A 72 -2.58 12.41 -9.74
N ALA A 73 -3.70 11.96 -9.15
CA ALA A 73 -4.38 10.71 -9.49
C ALA A 73 -4.99 10.74 -10.90
N GLU A 74 -5.59 11.86 -11.28
CA GLU A 74 -6.14 12.10 -12.63
C GLU A 74 -5.02 12.12 -13.68
N ALA A 75 -3.83 12.59 -13.31
CA ALA A 75 -2.62 12.53 -14.15
C ALA A 75 -1.96 11.13 -14.17
N GLY A 76 -2.52 10.14 -13.46
CA GLY A 76 -2.06 8.75 -13.49
C GLY A 76 -1.06 8.37 -12.39
N ASN A 77 -0.73 9.27 -11.45
CA ASN A 77 0.14 8.91 -10.34
C ASN A 77 -0.52 7.86 -9.44
N VAL A 78 0.11 6.69 -9.33
CA VAL A 78 -0.45 5.51 -8.64
C VAL A 78 -0.62 5.74 -7.14
N LEU A 79 0.37 6.39 -6.51
CA LEU A 79 0.31 6.70 -5.08
C LEU A 79 -0.81 7.70 -4.77
N ALA A 80 -0.99 8.71 -5.64
CA ALA A 80 -2.09 9.66 -5.51
C ALA A 80 -3.45 8.95 -5.65
N GLN A 81 -3.60 8.00 -6.58
CA GLN A 81 -4.80 7.18 -6.71
C GLN A 81 -5.11 6.39 -5.44
N THR A 82 -4.08 5.80 -4.82
CA THR A 82 -4.23 5.09 -3.53
C THR A 82 -4.69 6.03 -2.42
N ASN A 83 -4.09 7.22 -2.32
CA ASN A 83 -4.45 8.21 -1.30
C ASN A 83 -5.88 8.75 -1.52
N VAL A 84 -6.25 9.11 -2.75
CA VAL A 84 -7.63 9.54 -3.08
C VAL A 84 -8.63 8.47 -2.70
N GLY A 85 -8.35 7.20 -3.07
CA GLY A 85 -9.21 6.07 -2.75
C GLY A 85 -9.40 5.89 -1.24
N ALA A 86 -8.31 5.92 -0.47
CA ALA A 86 -8.35 5.81 0.98
C ALA A 86 -9.11 6.98 1.64
N MET A 87 -8.84 8.21 1.20
CA MET A 87 -9.50 9.42 1.74
C MET A 87 -11.00 9.41 1.47
N LEU A 88 -11.45 8.98 0.29
CA LEU A 88 -12.87 8.81 -0.05
C LEU A 88 -13.54 7.72 0.80
N VAL A 89 -12.85 6.60 1.03
CA VAL A 89 -13.38 5.51 1.88
C VAL A 89 -13.57 5.99 3.33
N MET A 90 -12.65 6.79 3.85
CA MET A 90 -12.65 7.24 5.25
C MET A 90 -13.36 8.58 5.47
N GLY A 91 -13.67 9.35 4.43
CA GLY A 91 -14.20 10.71 4.55
C GLY A 91 -13.18 11.71 5.09
N GLN A 92 -11.89 11.54 4.75
CA GLN A 92 -10.82 12.42 5.22
C GLN A 92 -10.59 13.57 4.26
N GLY A 93 -10.98 14.79 4.70
CA GLY A 93 -10.84 16.01 3.89
C GLY A 93 -11.82 16.12 2.71
N VAL A 94 -12.69 15.13 2.54
CA VAL A 94 -13.73 15.03 1.51
C VAL A 94 -14.93 14.28 2.08
N GLU A 95 -16.11 14.45 1.50
CA GLU A 95 -17.29 13.66 1.84
C GLU A 95 -17.04 12.18 1.58
N GLN A 96 -17.44 11.32 2.52
CA GLN A 96 -17.23 9.90 2.42
C GLN A 96 -17.98 9.30 1.23
N ASN A 97 -17.25 8.60 0.38
CA ASN A 97 -17.81 7.86 -0.76
C ASN A 97 -17.00 6.58 -1.00
N ALA A 98 -17.37 5.52 -0.31
CA ALA A 98 -16.64 4.26 -0.38
C ALA A 98 -16.67 3.60 -1.78
N ALA A 99 -17.73 3.81 -2.56
CA ALA A 99 -17.81 3.27 -3.92
C ALA A 99 -16.81 3.97 -4.86
N ALA A 100 -16.78 5.31 -4.86
CA ALA A 100 -15.78 6.05 -5.62
C ALA A 100 -14.35 5.76 -5.13
N GLY A 101 -14.17 5.58 -3.81
CA GLY A 101 -12.89 5.17 -3.22
C GLY A 101 -12.42 3.81 -3.74
N ALA A 102 -13.33 2.83 -3.84
CA ALA A 102 -13.03 1.51 -4.40
C ALA A 102 -12.59 1.57 -5.87
N GLU A 103 -13.18 2.46 -6.68
CA GLU A 103 -12.77 2.64 -8.08
C GLU A 103 -11.33 3.14 -8.20
N TRP A 104 -10.95 4.14 -7.38
CA TRP A 104 -9.57 4.65 -7.35
C TRP A 104 -8.58 3.60 -6.85
N LEU A 105 -8.93 2.88 -5.78
CA LEU A 105 -8.10 1.78 -5.26
C LEU A 105 -7.96 0.65 -6.28
N THR A 106 -8.99 0.35 -7.07
CA THR A 106 -8.90 -0.66 -8.13
C THR A 106 -7.88 -0.25 -9.18
N ARG A 107 -7.92 1.00 -9.66
CA ARG A 107 -6.94 1.52 -10.63
C ARG A 107 -5.50 1.40 -10.13
N ALA A 108 -5.24 1.78 -8.88
CA ALA A 108 -3.91 1.68 -8.28
C ALA A 108 -3.49 0.21 -8.04
N ALA A 109 -4.41 -0.63 -7.56
CA ALA A 109 -4.16 -2.05 -7.30
C ALA A 109 -3.81 -2.84 -8.57
N GLU A 110 -4.47 -2.53 -9.68
CA GLU A 110 -4.18 -3.10 -11.00
C GLU A 110 -2.81 -2.70 -11.52
N GLN A 111 -2.31 -1.52 -11.14
CA GLN A 111 -0.95 -1.06 -11.43
C GLN A 111 0.10 -1.61 -10.45
N GLY A 112 -0.30 -2.45 -9.51
CA GLY A 112 0.60 -3.17 -8.61
C GLY A 112 0.87 -2.48 -7.27
N ASP A 113 0.16 -1.39 -6.92
CA ASP A 113 0.32 -0.77 -5.61
C ASP A 113 -0.17 -1.69 -4.49
N LEU A 114 0.74 -2.04 -3.59
CA LEU A 114 0.49 -3.04 -2.54
C LEU A 114 -0.48 -2.53 -1.47
N PHE A 115 -0.47 -1.23 -1.19
CA PHE A 115 -1.40 -0.61 -0.23
C PHE A 115 -2.81 -0.53 -0.82
N ALA A 116 -2.93 -0.18 -2.10
CA ALA A 116 -4.21 -0.21 -2.80
C ALA A 116 -4.78 -1.63 -2.86
N GLN A 117 -3.96 -2.64 -3.16
CA GLN A 117 -4.36 -4.05 -3.15
C GLN A 117 -4.87 -4.49 -1.77
N TYR A 118 -4.16 -4.13 -0.68
CA TYR A 118 -4.60 -4.40 0.68
C TYR A 118 -5.91 -3.70 1.03
N ASN A 119 -6.02 -2.41 0.70
CA ASN A 119 -7.21 -1.62 0.97
C ASN A 119 -8.43 -2.16 0.20
N LEU A 120 -8.26 -2.45 -1.08
CA LEU A 120 -9.30 -3.03 -1.92
C LEU A 120 -9.76 -4.40 -1.40
N ALA A 121 -8.81 -5.27 -1.01
CA ALA A 121 -9.13 -6.54 -0.35
C ALA A 121 -9.98 -6.34 0.92
N THR A 122 -9.64 -5.32 1.71
CA THR A 122 -10.38 -4.99 2.93
C THR A 122 -11.80 -4.51 2.62
N LEU A 123 -12.00 -3.75 1.54
CA LEU A 123 -13.33 -3.32 1.09
C LEU A 123 -14.19 -4.51 0.69
N TYR A 124 -13.66 -5.46 -0.09
CA TYR A 124 -14.38 -6.69 -0.47
C TYR A 124 -14.71 -7.56 0.74
N SER A 125 -13.78 -7.73 1.67
CA SER A 125 -14.01 -8.51 2.90
C SER A 125 -15.05 -7.87 3.84
N LYS A 126 -15.27 -6.55 3.76
CA LYS A 126 -16.27 -5.83 4.57
C LYS A 126 -17.57 -5.53 3.82
N GLY A 127 -17.60 -5.66 2.50
CA GLY A 127 -18.72 -5.18 1.67
C GLY A 127 -18.85 -3.66 1.72
N GLN A 128 -17.74 -2.92 1.81
CA GLN A 128 -17.75 -1.47 1.95
C GLN A 128 -17.50 -0.80 0.60
N GLY A 129 -18.53 -0.20 0.02
CA GLY A 129 -18.47 0.42 -1.32
C GLY A 129 -18.43 -0.56 -2.48
N VAL A 130 -18.26 -1.84 -2.20
CA VAL A 130 -18.31 -2.98 -3.14
C VAL A 130 -19.12 -4.11 -2.51
N PRO A 131 -19.68 -5.05 -3.31
CA PRO A 131 -20.31 -6.25 -2.75
C PRO A 131 -19.32 -7.05 -1.90
N HIS A 132 -19.81 -7.63 -0.77
CA HIS A 132 -18.97 -8.50 0.05
C HIS A 132 -18.57 -9.74 -0.74
N ASP A 133 -17.27 -10.02 -0.81
CA ASP A 133 -16.72 -11.21 -1.48
C ASP A 133 -15.35 -11.58 -0.91
N GLU A 134 -15.32 -12.64 -0.08
CA GLU A 134 -14.09 -13.11 0.56
C GLU A 134 -13.11 -13.76 -0.44
N ALA A 135 -13.59 -14.33 -1.55
CA ALA A 135 -12.70 -14.93 -2.54
C ALA A 135 -11.94 -13.85 -3.33
N ILE A 136 -12.63 -12.77 -3.71
CA ILE A 136 -12.00 -11.60 -4.33
C ILE A 136 -11.04 -10.96 -3.33
N ALA A 137 -11.46 -10.79 -2.07
CA ALA A 137 -10.59 -10.24 -1.02
C ALA A 137 -9.30 -11.06 -0.86
N ALA A 138 -9.41 -12.39 -0.77
CA ALA A 138 -8.26 -13.29 -0.66
C ALA A 138 -7.32 -13.18 -1.88
N GLY A 139 -7.87 -13.01 -3.08
CA GLY A 139 -7.09 -12.79 -4.31
C GLY A 139 -6.25 -11.52 -4.25
N TRP A 140 -6.80 -10.41 -3.77
CA TRP A 140 -6.08 -9.16 -3.62
C TRP A 140 -5.08 -9.19 -2.46
N TYR A 141 -5.44 -9.77 -1.30
CA TYR A 141 -4.50 -10.00 -0.22
C TYR A 141 -3.31 -10.84 -0.67
N ARG A 142 -3.53 -11.87 -1.52
CA ARG A 142 -2.45 -12.69 -2.07
C ARG A 142 -1.49 -11.86 -2.92
N LYS A 143 -1.99 -11.05 -3.86
CA LYS A 143 -1.14 -10.19 -4.69
C LYS A 143 -0.27 -9.26 -3.84
N ALA A 144 -0.86 -8.59 -2.85
CA ALA A 144 -0.11 -7.72 -1.94
C ALA A 144 0.89 -8.50 -1.07
N ALA A 145 0.53 -9.70 -0.58
CA ALA A 145 1.41 -10.56 0.22
C ALA A 145 2.62 -11.06 -0.56
N GLU A 146 2.41 -11.46 -1.81
CA GLU A 146 3.46 -11.86 -2.76
C GLU A 146 4.42 -10.72 -3.09
N GLY A 147 3.91 -9.48 -3.13
CA GLY A 147 4.69 -8.25 -3.25
C GLY A 147 5.43 -7.83 -1.96
N GLY A 148 5.29 -8.57 -0.86
CA GLY A 148 5.98 -8.28 0.39
C GLY A 148 5.23 -7.39 1.37
N HIS A 149 3.92 -7.14 1.17
CA HIS A 149 3.12 -6.38 2.12
C HIS A 149 2.79 -7.22 3.36
N TYR A 150 3.48 -6.98 4.46
CA TYR A 150 3.40 -7.80 5.68
C TYR A 150 2.00 -7.89 6.31
N PRO A 151 1.20 -6.81 6.39
CA PRO A 151 -0.19 -6.92 6.84
C PRO A 151 -1.03 -7.85 5.97
N SER A 152 -0.81 -7.85 4.64
CA SER A 152 -1.48 -8.79 3.73
C SER A 152 -1.02 -10.23 3.92
N GLN A 153 0.26 -10.47 4.24
CA GLN A 153 0.77 -11.80 4.59
C GLN A 153 0.05 -12.34 5.82
N ALA A 154 -0.11 -11.52 6.89
CA ALA A 154 -0.85 -11.90 8.07
C ALA A 154 -2.32 -12.24 7.73
N ARG A 155 -3.00 -11.37 6.97
CA ARG A 155 -4.39 -11.60 6.55
C ARG A 155 -4.53 -12.88 5.75
N LEU A 156 -3.70 -13.08 4.74
CA LEU A 156 -3.73 -14.28 3.90
C LEU A 156 -3.50 -15.55 4.72
N GLY A 157 -2.55 -15.52 5.66
CA GLY A 157 -2.33 -16.63 6.58
C GLY A 157 -3.57 -16.96 7.44
N PHE A 158 -4.27 -15.94 7.94
CA PHE A 158 -5.55 -16.13 8.64
C PHE A 158 -6.64 -16.72 7.74
N LEU A 159 -6.73 -16.27 6.49
CA LEU A 159 -7.72 -16.80 5.54
C LEU A 159 -7.50 -18.30 5.29
N TYR A 160 -6.24 -18.72 5.07
CA TYR A 160 -5.91 -20.13 4.91
C TYR A 160 -6.08 -20.95 6.17
N ALA A 161 -5.78 -20.39 7.35
CA ALA A 161 -5.97 -21.09 8.62
C ALA A 161 -7.45 -21.44 8.89
N ASN A 162 -8.36 -20.58 8.41
CA ASN A 162 -9.79 -20.70 8.69
C ASN A 162 -10.63 -21.17 7.50
N GLY A 163 -10.08 -21.16 6.27
CA GLY A 163 -10.81 -21.49 5.04
C GLY A 163 -11.81 -20.40 4.65
N VAL A 164 -11.42 -19.12 4.76
CA VAL A 164 -12.29 -17.98 4.42
C VAL A 164 -11.88 -17.44 3.07
N GLY A 165 -12.76 -17.49 2.08
CA GLY A 165 -12.49 -17.07 0.69
C GLY A 165 -11.45 -17.94 -0.05
N VAL A 166 -10.85 -18.90 0.64
CA VAL A 166 -9.89 -19.89 0.12
C VAL A 166 -10.13 -21.23 0.78
N GLU A 167 -9.68 -22.31 0.15
CA GLU A 167 -9.66 -23.62 0.79
C GLU A 167 -8.68 -23.60 1.99
N LYS A 168 -9.11 -24.24 3.10
CA LYS A 168 -8.27 -24.32 4.31
C LYS A 168 -6.99 -25.08 4.02
N ASP A 169 -5.84 -24.44 4.26
CA ASP A 169 -4.52 -25.04 4.08
C ASP A 169 -3.56 -24.58 5.19
N ARG A 170 -3.17 -25.53 6.06
CA ARG A 170 -2.25 -25.25 7.17
C ARG A 170 -0.81 -24.96 6.70
N VAL A 171 -0.39 -25.50 5.57
CA VAL A 171 0.94 -25.26 5.01
C VAL A 171 1.04 -23.82 4.51
N GLU A 172 0.06 -23.38 3.72
CA GLU A 172 -0.05 -21.98 3.28
C GLU A 172 -0.19 -21.03 4.48
N ALA A 173 -1.06 -21.36 5.45
CA ALA A 173 -1.22 -20.56 6.66
C ALA A 173 0.10 -20.40 7.42
N TYR A 174 0.84 -21.51 7.61
CA TYR A 174 2.16 -21.50 8.24
C TYR A 174 3.13 -20.56 7.52
N VAL A 175 3.22 -20.65 6.20
CA VAL A 175 4.16 -19.82 5.40
C VAL A 175 3.85 -18.35 5.56
N TRP A 176 2.61 -17.94 5.31
CA TRP A 176 2.23 -16.53 5.32
C TRP A 176 2.27 -15.92 6.72
N LEU A 177 1.84 -16.66 7.76
CA LEU A 177 1.96 -16.21 9.15
C LEU A 177 3.42 -16.12 9.59
N SER A 178 4.29 -17.04 9.16
CA SER A 178 5.72 -16.99 9.49
C SER A 178 6.40 -15.76 8.90
N LEU A 179 6.09 -15.42 7.62
CA LEU A 179 6.60 -14.22 6.98
C LEU A 179 6.15 -12.95 7.71
N ALA A 180 4.86 -12.86 8.06
CA ALA A 180 4.32 -11.73 8.80
C ALA A 180 4.90 -11.61 10.22
N ALA A 181 5.07 -12.74 10.92
CA ALA A 181 5.61 -12.77 12.29
C ALA A 181 7.05 -12.28 12.36
N GLN A 182 7.88 -12.56 11.33
CA GLN A 182 9.27 -12.04 11.27
C GLN A 182 9.34 -10.51 11.27
N HIS A 183 8.28 -9.86 10.82
CA HIS A 183 8.18 -8.40 10.76
C HIS A 183 7.31 -7.80 11.86
N GLY A 184 6.98 -8.60 12.89
CA GLY A 184 6.26 -8.14 14.07
C GLY A 184 4.80 -7.75 13.82
N VAL A 185 4.16 -8.32 12.78
CA VAL A 185 2.79 -7.94 12.43
C VAL A 185 1.78 -8.52 13.41
N GLY A 186 1.26 -7.66 14.30
CA GLY A 186 0.10 -7.92 15.14
C GLY A 186 0.08 -9.31 15.79
N ASN A 187 -1.02 -10.05 15.61
CA ASN A 187 -1.22 -11.39 16.20
C ASN A 187 -0.69 -12.54 15.33
N ALA A 188 0.14 -12.27 14.32
CA ALA A 188 0.61 -13.32 13.40
C ALA A 188 1.36 -14.45 14.14
N LEU A 189 2.15 -14.13 15.17
CA LEU A 189 2.87 -15.14 15.96
C LEU A 189 1.90 -16.08 16.70
N ASN A 190 0.92 -15.54 17.41
CA ASN A 190 -0.07 -16.34 18.13
C ASN A 190 -0.89 -17.24 17.18
N ALA A 191 -1.26 -16.70 16.02
CA ALA A 191 -1.96 -17.46 14.99
C ALA A 191 -1.08 -18.58 14.42
N LEU A 192 0.21 -18.30 14.20
CA LEU A 192 1.19 -19.29 13.75
C LEU A 192 1.32 -20.44 14.75
N GLU A 193 1.42 -20.16 16.04
CA GLU A 193 1.47 -21.17 17.10
C GLU A 193 0.23 -22.07 17.07
N GLY A 194 -0.96 -21.47 16.90
CA GLY A 194 -2.22 -22.21 16.75
C GLY A 194 -2.24 -23.13 15.53
N VAL A 195 -1.71 -22.68 14.39
CA VAL A 195 -1.59 -23.50 13.19
C VAL A 195 -0.57 -24.63 13.40
N VAL A 196 0.62 -24.32 13.92
CA VAL A 196 1.72 -25.29 14.14
C VAL A 196 1.30 -26.41 15.10
N SER A 197 0.50 -26.11 16.11
CA SER A 197 -0.01 -27.12 17.06
C SER A 197 -0.89 -28.18 16.39
N GLN A 198 -1.52 -27.87 15.27
CA GLN A 198 -2.42 -28.75 14.52
C GLN A 198 -1.74 -29.41 13.30
N MET A 199 -0.50 -29.06 12.98
CA MET A 199 0.21 -29.58 11.82
C MET A 199 0.91 -30.91 12.13
N SER A 200 0.82 -31.85 11.18
CA SER A 200 1.63 -33.05 11.14
C SER A 200 3.10 -32.74 10.89
N SER A 201 3.98 -33.68 11.19
CA SER A 201 5.44 -33.54 10.90
C SER A 201 5.72 -33.31 9.42
N ASP A 202 4.91 -33.90 8.53
CA ASP A 202 5.05 -33.72 7.08
C ASP A 202 4.61 -32.31 6.64
N GLU A 203 3.49 -31.83 7.15
CA GLU A 203 3.06 -30.45 6.88
C GLU A 203 4.08 -29.41 7.38
N LYS A 204 4.66 -29.60 8.58
CA LYS A 204 5.73 -28.75 9.10
C LYS A 204 6.95 -28.71 8.19
N ARG A 205 7.40 -29.88 7.70
CA ARG A 205 8.54 -29.97 6.79
C ARG A 205 8.25 -29.26 5.45
N ARG A 206 7.07 -29.48 4.86
CA ARG A 206 6.64 -28.79 3.62
C ARG A 206 6.53 -27.28 3.83
N GLY A 207 5.94 -26.85 4.94
CA GLY A 207 5.79 -25.45 5.31
C GLY A 207 7.15 -24.76 5.45
N ALA A 208 8.09 -25.36 6.16
CA ALA A 208 9.44 -24.81 6.31
C ALA A 208 10.16 -24.64 4.96
N ALA A 209 10.11 -25.65 4.11
CA ALA A 209 10.74 -25.60 2.77
C ALA A 209 10.08 -24.53 1.87
N MET A 210 8.78 -24.33 1.98
CA MET A 210 8.05 -23.31 1.24
C MET A 210 8.32 -21.90 1.77
N PHE A 211 8.39 -21.75 3.08
CA PHE A 211 8.77 -20.50 3.75
C PHE A 211 10.16 -20.01 3.31
N ASP A 212 11.17 -20.89 3.30
CA ASP A 212 12.53 -20.52 2.88
C ASP A 212 12.56 -20.01 1.43
N ARG A 213 11.76 -20.59 0.53
CA ARG A 213 11.62 -20.12 -0.85
C ARG A 213 10.99 -18.72 -0.95
N TRP A 214 9.96 -18.44 -0.14
CA TRP A 214 9.31 -17.12 -0.13
C TRP A 214 10.21 -16.07 0.51
N ARG A 215 10.86 -16.39 1.62
CA ARG A 215 11.78 -15.47 2.31
C ARG A 215 12.88 -14.96 1.39
N SER A 216 13.45 -15.84 0.55
CA SER A 216 14.49 -15.43 -0.40
C SER A 216 13.97 -14.51 -1.52
N ARG A 217 12.69 -14.62 -1.90
CA ARG A 217 12.08 -13.77 -2.93
C ARG A 217 11.68 -12.39 -2.40
N THR A 218 11.16 -12.32 -1.18
CA THR A 218 10.65 -11.07 -0.59
C THR A 218 11.73 -10.22 0.07
N ALA A 219 12.90 -10.77 0.38
CA ALA A 219 14.02 -10.00 0.92
C ALA A 219 14.49 -8.88 -0.02
N ASP A 220 14.34 -9.06 -1.33
CA ASP A 220 14.75 -8.09 -2.36
C ASP A 220 13.71 -6.98 -2.57
N SER A 221 12.43 -7.25 -2.35
CA SER A 221 11.34 -6.29 -2.59
C SER A 221 11.10 -5.30 -1.44
N SER A 222 11.57 -5.62 -0.22
CA SER A 222 11.40 -4.74 0.95
C SER A 222 12.22 -3.44 0.90
N GLN A 223 13.19 -3.33 -0.02
CA GLN A 223 13.93 -2.08 -0.24
C GLN A 223 13.09 -0.99 -0.91
N HIS A 224 12.07 -1.35 -1.69
CA HIS A 224 11.20 -0.37 -2.37
C HIS A 224 10.09 0.20 -1.47
N ALA A 225 9.70 -0.50 -0.40
CA ALA A 225 8.66 -0.06 0.54
C ALA A 225 9.11 1.04 1.53
N ARG A 226 10.40 1.41 1.54
CA ARG A 226 10.97 2.37 2.51
C ARG A 226 10.98 3.83 2.06
N LEU A 227 10.51 4.13 0.86
CA LEU A 227 10.72 5.47 0.27
C LEU A 227 9.49 6.40 0.29
N MET A 228 8.36 5.98 0.89
CA MET A 228 7.17 6.81 0.92
C MET A 228 6.56 6.88 2.32
N PRO A 229 6.17 8.07 2.80
CA PRO A 229 5.44 8.20 4.06
C PRO A 229 4.08 7.52 3.90
N THR A 230 3.83 6.49 4.71
CA THR A 230 2.51 5.87 4.82
C THR A 230 1.59 6.80 5.61
N PRO A 231 0.36 7.06 5.15
CA PRO A 231 -0.64 7.67 6.02
C PRO A 231 -0.85 6.78 7.24
N GLY A 232 -0.64 7.33 8.42
CA GLY A 232 -0.88 6.70 9.71
C GLY A 232 -2.36 6.49 10.00
#